data_e7beafdf5b1c937d747ffc0f855e8039
#
_entry.id   e7beafdf5b1c937d747ffc0f855e8039
#
_cell.length_a   1.000
_cell.length_b   1.000
_cell.length_c   1.000
_cell.angle_alpha   90.00
_cell.angle_beta   90.00
_cell.angle_gamma   90.00
#
_symmetry.space_group_name_H-M   'P 1'
#
loop_
_entity.id
_entity.type
_entity.pdbx_description
1 polymer ?
#
loop_
_entity_poly.entity_id
_entity_poly.type
_entity_poly.pdbx_seq_one_letter_code
_entity_poly.pdbx_strand_id
1 'polypeptide(L)'
;MRMVCGSLKTKTPLLVSALKRVDVNPQWIVPKSIVKSSIVHHAGSAPWFASHRYFIRERRTGKVVHVERVSRDMLLSGEYMVVQEGGAGNSLGRIIFRFDNNLSIYLHDTPNRTVFGRDERDISHGCVRLEKPFQLARFLLKEQSPEMFEKINYSINADVSVLGKDRQLLTEQQQEVLDTLNKKMLVGQVRIKPQVPIFVLYYTLYPHDGGGWDTFRDVYGFDAPIWQRISSFM
;
A
#
# COMPACT_ATOMS: atom_id res chain seq x y z
N MET A 1 11.32 13.45 -1.49
CA MET A 1 10.89 12.69 -0.27
C MET A 1 11.58 11.35 -0.22
N ARG A 2 11.82 10.80 0.97
CA ARG A 2 12.36 9.46 1.14
C ARG A 2 11.34 8.38 0.78
N MET A 3 11.85 7.20 0.38
CA MET A 3 11.05 6.05 -0.01
C MET A 3 11.61 4.78 0.64
N VAL A 4 10.73 3.77 0.77
CA VAL A 4 11.11 2.39 1.11
C VAL A 4 10.87 1.55 -0.15
N CYS A 5 11.87 0.81 -0.58
CA CYS A 5 11.79 -0.08 -1.74
C CYS A 5 11.82 -1.57 -1.34
N GLY A 6 11.70 -2.44 -2.33
CA GLY A 6 11.74 -3.87 -2.14
C GLY A 6 13.08 -4.38 -1.61
N SER A 7 13.04 -5.47 -0.85
CA SER A 7 14.25 -6.15 -0.38
C SER A 7 15.00 -6.84 -1.52
N LEU A 8 16.21 -7.31 -1.28
CA LEU A 8 16.99 -8.11 -2.26
C LEU A 8 16.21 -9.31 -2.81
N LYS A 9 15.35 -9.93 -1.99
CA LYS A 9 14.54 -11.08 -2.39
C LYS A 9 13.30 -10.68 -3.21
N THR A 10 12.84 -9.46 -3.05
CA THR A 10 11.61 -8.94 -3.66
C THR A 10 11.85 -7.53 -4.19
N LYS A 11 12.83 -7.39 -5.08
CA LYS A 11 13.28 -6.11 -5.62
C LYS A 11 12.11 -5.31 -6.23
N THR A 12 12.11 -4.00 -6.03
CA THR A 12 11.23 -3.11 -6.78
C THR A 12 11.65 -3.14 -8.25
N PRO A 13 10.77 -3.50 -9.19
CA PRO A 13 11.12 -3.59 -10.60
C PRO A 13 11.29 -2.20 -11.22
N LEU A 14 12.13 -2.11 -12.26
CA LEU A 14 12.15 -0.96 -13.15
C LEU A 14 10.90 -1.00 -14.02
N LEU A 15 10.19 0.10 -14.10
CA LEU A 15 8.98 0.18 -14.93
C LEU A 15 8.65 1.62 -15.32
N VAL A 16 7.90 1.74 -16.41
CA VAL A 16 7.31 2.98 -16.91
C VAL A 16 5.81 2.80 -16.98
N SER A 17 5.06 3.76 -16.46
CA SER A 17 3.60 3.75 -16.46
C SER A 17 3.04 5.17 -16.28
N ALA A 18 1.76 5.30 -15.93
CA ALA A 18 1.15 6.57 -15.57
C ALA A 18 0.27 6.42 -14.32
N LEU A 19 0.38 7.36 -13.40
CA LEU A 19 -0.48 7.46 -12.23
C LEU A 19 -1.91 7.82 -12.68
N LYS A 20 -2.87 6.97 -12.36
CA LYS A 20 -4.27 7.06 -12.85
C LYS A 20 -5.26 7.48 -11.78
N ARG A 21 -5.03 7.03 -10.56
CA ARG A 21 -5.94 7.32 -9.44
C ARG A 21 -5.26 7.20 -8.09
N VAL A 22 -5.88 7.83 -7.12
CA VAL A 22 -5.60 7.72 -5.69
C VAL A 22 -6.73 6.93 -5.04
N ASP A 23 -6.41 5.86 -4.31
CA ASP A 23 -7.36 5.16 -3.44
C ASP A 23 -7.16 5.66 -2.00
N VAL A 24 -8.26 5.97 -1.32
CA VAL A 24 -8.28 6.50 0.06
C VAL A 24 -8.82 5.44 1.00
N ASN A 25 -8.15 5.22 2.12
CA ASN A 25 -8.44 4.18 3.10
C ASN A 25 -8.70 2.79 2.45
N PRO A 26 -7.78 2.30 1.62
CA PRO A 26 -7.98 1.05 0.91
C PRO A 26 -8.05 -0.14 1.87
N GLN A 27 -8.86 -1.13 1.54
CA GLN A 27 -8.64 -2.47 2.07
C GLN A 27 -7.42 -3.09 1.39
N TRP A 28 -6.62 -3.84 2.14
CA TRP A 28 -5.48 -4.56 1.60
C TRP A 28 -5.80 -6.03 1.39
N ILE A 29 -5.95 -6.43 0.14
CA ILE A 29 -5.96 -7.85 -0.22
C ILE A 29 -4.52 -8.35 -0.12
N VAL A 30 -4.28 -9.21 0.86
CA VAL A 30 -2.92 -9.69 1.15
C VAL A 30 -2.43 -10.60 0.01
N PRO A 31 -1.26 -10.33 -0.58
CA PRO A 31 -0.68 -11.18 -1.61
C PRO A 31 -0.50 -12.63 -1.14
N LYS A 32 -0.70 -13.60 -2.04
CA LYS A 32 -0.59 -15.03 -1.73
C LYS A 32 0.79 -15.41 -1.16
N SER A 33 1.85 -14.74 -1.62
CA SER A 33 3.21 -14.93 -1.08
C SER A 33 3.30 -14.57 0.41
N ILE A 34 2.69 -13.47 0.83
CA ILE A 34 2.65 -13.03 2.23
C ILE A 34 1.74 -13.94 3.06
N VAL A 35 0.60 -14.35 2.51
CA VAL A 35 -0.26 -15.35 3.18
C VAL A 35 0.53 -16.62 3.47
N LYS A 36 1.25 -17.14 2.47
CA LYS A 36 2.08 -18.36 2.60
C LYS A 36 3.22 -18.20 3.61
N SER A 37 3.92 -17.07 3.61
CA SER A 37 5.11 -16.88 4.46
C SER A 37 4.78 -16.50 5.89
N SER A 38 3.66 -15.82 6.14
CA SER A 38 3.43 -15.14 7.43
C SER A 38 2.08 -15.44 8.07
N ILE A 39 1.00 -15.60 7.28
CA ILE A 39 -0.35 -15.67 7.84
C ILE A 39 -0.85 -17.12 8.02
N VAL A 40 -0.46 -18.00 7.12
CA VAL A 40 -0.96 -19.39 7.09
C VAL A 40 -0.77 -20.17 8.39
N HIS A 41 0.25 -19.81 9.18
CA HIS A 41 0.53 -20.43 10.49
C HIS A 41 -0.51 -20.09 11.56
N HIS A 42 -1.33 -19.06 11.32
CA HIS A 42 -2.39 -18.57 12.19
C HIS A 42 -3.79 -18.94 11.70
N ALA A 43 -3.90 -19.87 10.73
CA ALA A 43 -5.19 -20.35 10.24
C ALA A 43 -6.09 -20.81 11.40
N GLY A 44 -7.35 -20.42 11.40
CA GLY A 44 -8.31 -20.72 12.47
C GLY A 44 -8.21 -19.85 13.72
N SER A 45 -7.18 -19.01 13.89
CA SER A 45 -6.98 -18.19 15.08
C SER A 45 -7.71 -16.84 14.97
N ALA A 46 -8.99 -16.79 15.37
CA ALA A 46 -9.76 -15.55 15.35
C ALA A 46 -9.12 -14.40 16.17
N PRO A 47 -8.55 -14.62 17.37
CA PRO A 47 -7.89 -13.55 18.12
C PRO A 47 -6.72 -12.93 17.36
N TRP A 48 -5.91 -13.76 16.68
CA TRP A 48 -4.78 -13.26 15.91
C TRP A 48 -5.25 -12.45 14.69
N PHE A 49 -6.25 -12.93 13.96
CA PHE A 49 -6.82 -12.19 12.83
C PHE A 49 -7.42 -10.86 13.27
N ALA A 50 -8.15 -10.83 14.38
CA ALA A 50 -8.75 -9.62 14.94
C ALA A 50 -7.69 -8.59 15.35
N SER A 51 -6.62 -9.01 16.06
CA SER A 51 -5.54 -8.11 16.48
C SER A 51 -4.77 -7.47 15.33
N HIS A 52 -4.71 -8.15 14.16
CA HIS A 52 -4.11 -7.63 12.94
C HIS A 52 -5.13 -6.98 12.00
N ARG A 53 -6.41 -6.91 12.41
CA ARG A 53 -7.50 -6.35 11.60
C ARG A 53 -7.69 -7.07 10.27
N TYR A 54 -7.43 -8.38 10.27
CA TYR A 54 -7.66 -9.26 9.12
C TYR A 54 -9.04 -9.91 9.20
N PHE A 55 -9.66 -10.09 8.04
CA PHE A 55 -10.81 -10.96 7.83
C PHE A 55 -10.61 -11.80 6.57
N ILE A 56 -11.41 -12.85 6.43
CA ILE A 56 -11.32 -13.76 5.30
C ILE A 56 -12.57 -13.62 4.44
N ARG A 57 -12.36 -13.52 3.13
CA ARG A 57 -13.44 -13.41 2.14
C ARG A 57 -13.30 -14.53 1.12
N GLU A 58 -14.41 -15.25 0.87
CA GLU A 58 -14.46 -16.22 -0.23
C GLU A 58 -14.42 -15.46 -1.57
N ARG A 59 -13.55 -15.86 -2.47
CA ARG A 59 -13.31 -15.13 -3.75
C ARG A 59 -14.53 -15.20 -4.66
N ARG A 60 -15.19 -16.38 -4.74
CA ARG A 60 -16.31 -16.62 -5.64
C ARG A 60 -17.56 -15.83 -5.26
N THR A 61 -17.90 -15.78 -3.98
CA THR A 61 -19.14 -15.17 -3.48
C THR A 61 -18.96 -13.77 -2.95
N GLY A 62 -17.70 -13.37 -2.63
CA GLY A 62 -17.40 -12.13 -1.93
C GLY A 62 -17.82 -12.12 -0.45
N LYS A 63 -18.38 -13.21 0.07
CA LYS A 63 -18.85 -13.30 1.46
C LYS A 63 -17.68 -13.39 2.45
N VAL A 64 -17.84 -12.75 3.60
CA VAL A 64 -16.93 -12.91 4.73
C VAL A 64 -17.19 -14.27 5.37
N VAL A 65 -16.12 -14.99 5.71
CA VAL A 65 -16.15 -16.29 6.36
C VAL A 65 -15.60 -16.22 7.77
N HIS A 66 -16.14 -17.01 8.68
CA HIS A 66 -15.63 -17.13 10.03
C HIS A 66 -14.21 -17.72 10.01
N VAL A 67 -13.27 -17.05 10.66
CA VAL A 67 -11.85 -17.42 10.66
C VAL A 67 -11.63 -18.83 11.20
N GLU A 68 -12.37 -19.23 12.23
CA GLU A 68 -12.29 -20.54 12.90
C GLU A 68 -12.58 -21.72 11.95
N ARG A 69 -13.31 -21.44 10.86
CA ARG A 69 -13.68 -22.47 9.86
C ARG A 69 -12.66 -22.59 8.73
N VAL A 70 -11.62 -21.75 8.72
CA VAL A 70 -10.67 -21.69 7.61
C VAL A 70 -9.39 -22.39 7.98
N SER A 71 -9.08 -23.48 7.28
CA SER A 71 -7.85 -24.25 7.42
C SER A 71 -6.67 -23.62 6.68
N ARG A 72 -5.48 -24.15 6.92
CA ARG A 72 -4.25 -23.77 6.19
C ARG A 72 -4.40 -24.01 4.69
N ASP A 73 -4.95 -25.17 4.31
CA ASP A 73 -5.12 -25.54 2.90
C ASP A 73 -6.11 -24.62 2.20
N MET A 74 -7.18 -24.22 2.88
CA MET A 74 -8.12 -23.22 2.36
C MET A 74 -7.45 -21.88 2.10
N LEU A 75 -6.58 -21.39 2.98
CA LEU A 75 -5.81 -20.14 2.74
C LEU A 75 -4.84 -20.26 1.57
N LEU A 76 -4.30 -21.44 1.31
CA LEU A 76 -3.35 -21.69 0.23
C LEU A 76 -4.01 -22.00 -1.11
N SER A 77 -5.27 -22.46 -1.12
CA SER A 77 -6.00 -22.82 -2.35
C SER A 77 -6.13 -21.65 -3.34
N GLY A 78 -6.24 -20.43 -2.82
CA GLY A 78 -6.51 -19.22 -3.61
C GLY A 78 -8.01 -18.92 -3.77
N GLU A 79 -8.89 -19.75 -3.23
CA GLU A 79 -10.35 -19.53 -3.18
C GLU A 79 -10.72 -18.52 -2.10
N TYR A 80 -9.86 -18.36 -1.11
CA TYR A 80 -10.03 -17.44 0.01
C TYR A 80 -9.00 -16.32 -0.05
N MET A 81 -9.44 -15.12 0.25
CA MET A 81 -8.60 -13.94 0.33
C MET A 81 -8.50 -13.49 1.79
N VAL A 82 -7.29 -13.30 2.26
CA VAL A 82 -7.04 -12.54 3.49
C VAL A 82 -7.07 -11.07 3.15
N VAL A 83 -7.90 -10.31 3.86
CA VAL A 83 -8.10 -8.89 3.62
C VAL A 83 -7.89 -8.14 4.93
N GLN A 84 -7.06 -7.10 4.90
CA GLN A 84 -6.92 -6.17 6.01
C GLN A 84 -7.90 -5.01 5.85
N GLU A 85 -8.56 -4.65 6.95
CA GLU A 85 -9.50 -3.52 6.98
C GLU A 85 -8.80 -2.21 6.59
N GLY A 86 -9.54 -1.32 5.94
CA GLY A 86 -9.07 0.04 5.64
C GLY A 86 -8.93 0.91 6.91
N GLY A 87 -8.28 2.06 6.74
CA GLY A 87 -8.12 3.03 7.81
C GLY A 87 -6.82 2.90 8.60
N ALA A 88 -6.81 3.39 9.84
CA ALA A 88 -5.63 3.41 10.69
C ALA A 88 -5.09 2.01 10.94
N GLY A 89 -3.77 1.83 10.87
CA GLY A 89 -3.10 0.55 11.08
C GLY A 89 -3.08 -0.38 9.85
N ASN A 90 -3.74 -0.02 8.74
CA ASN A 90 -3.60 -0.78 7.49
C ASN A 90 -2.15 -0.73 6.98
N SER A 91 -1.61 -1.86 6.54
CA SER A 91 -0.22 -1.95 6.05
C SER A 91 0.08 -1.07 4.85
N LEU A 92 -0.95 -0.72 4.06
CA LEU A 92 -0.85 0.21 2.93
C LEU A 92 -1.02 1.68 3.34
N GLY A 93 -1.22 1.94 4.65
CA GLY A 93 -1.56 3.26 5.15
C GLY A 93 -2.94 3.72 4.65
N ARG A 94 -3.08 5.03 4.51
CA ARG A 94 -4.35 5.68 4.17
C ARG A 94 -4.51 6.03 2.69
N ILE A 95 -3.43 5.93 1.89
CA ILE A 95 -3.43 6.31 0.48
C ILE A 95 -2.62 5.32 -0.35
N ILE A 96 -3.17 4.94 -1.50
CA ILE A 96 -2.47 4.22 -2.58
C ILE A 96 -2.56 5.04 -3.87
N PHE A 97 -1.45 5.08 -4.60
CA PHE A 97 -1.38 5.61 -5.96
C PHE A 97 -1.33 4.46 -6.95
N ARG A 98 -2.35 4.36 -7.80
CA ARG A 98 -2.51 3.27 -8.78
C ARG A 98 -2.00 3.67 -10.15
N PHE A 99 -1.27 2.76 -10.74
CA PHE A 99 -0.81 2.79 -12.13
C PHE A 99 -0.83 1.37 -12.71
N ASP A 100 -0.90 1.24 -14.02
CA ASP A 100 -0.98 -0.07 -14.67
C ASP A 100 0.36 -0.77 -14.63
N ASN A 101 0.35 -2.00 -14.18
CA ASN A 101 1.44 -2.95 -14.29
C ASN A 101 0.92 -4.36 -13.99
N ASN A 102 1.62 -5.38 -14.48
CA ASN A 102 1.31 -6.80 -14.27
C ASN A 102 2.02 -7.40 -13.04
N LEU A 103 2.75 -6.58 -12.28
CA LEU A 103 3.57 -7.01 -11.14
C LEU A 103 2.90 -6.73 -9.79
N SER A 104 1.70 -6.15 -9.79
CA SER A 104 0.98 -5.73 -8.59
C SER A 104 1.77 -4.75 -7.71
N ILE A 105 2.57 -3.88 -8.35
CA ILE A 105 3.34 -2.82 -7.70
C ILE A 105 2.53 -1.54 -7.67
N TYR A 106 2.60 -0.80 -6.57
CA TYR A 106 2.02 0.53 -6.41
C TYR A 106 2.81 1.35 -5.41
N LEU A 107 2.60 2.68 -5.44
CA LEU A 107 3.10 3.58 -4.42
C LEU A 107 2.04 3.68 -3.32
N HIS A 108 2.47 3.71 -2.06
CA HIS A 108 1.50 3.79 -0.96
C HIS A 108 2.06 4.45 0.30
N ASP A 109 1.17 4.83 1.17
CA ASP A 109 1.45 5.26 2.53
C ASP A 109 1.88 4.07 3.42
N THR A 110 2.24 4.34 4.66
CA THR A 110 2.54 3.32 5.67
C THR A 110 2.24 3.83 7.07
N PRO A 111 1.67 3.03 7.97
CA PRO A 111 1.50 3.39 9.37
C PRO A 111 2.84 3.46 10.13
N ASN A 112 3.84 2.71 9.67
CA ASN A 112 5.17 2.71 10.26
C ASN A 112 6.04 3.82 9.65
N ARG A 113 6.03 4.98 10.29
CA ARG A 113 6.79 6.16 9.84
C ARG A 113 8.27 6.12 10.21
N THR A 114 8.65 5.33 11.22
CA THR A 114 10.03 5.25 11.73
C THR A 114 11.00 4.67 10.70
N VAL A 115 10.50 3.92 9.71
CA VAL A 115 11.31 3.34 8.63
C VAL A 115 12.02 4.39 7.79
N PHE A 116 11.47 5.61 7.69
CA PHE A 116 12.08 6.69 6.92
C PHE A 116 13.28 7.36 7.62
N GLY A 117 13.46 7.10 8.91
CA GLY A 117 14.66 7.53 9.66
C GLY A 117 15.86 6.60 9.49
N ARG A 118 15.70 5.46 8.82
CA ARG A 118 16.76 4.50 8.57
C ARG A 118 17.52 4.86 7.28
N ASP A 119 18.80 4.52 7.23
CA ASP A 119 19.58 4.59 5.99
C ASP A 119 19.23 3.42 5.05
N GLU A 120 19.09 2.22 5.60
CA GLU A 120 18.66 1.04 4.86
C GLU A 120 17.12 0.96 4.82
N ARG A 121 16.54 1.10 3.62
CA ARG A 121 15.11 1.13 3.40
C ARG A 121 14.62 0.14 2.34
N ASP A 122 15.42 -0.84 2.00
CA ASP A 122 15.13 -1.95 1.08
C ASP A 122 14.47 -3.14 1.82
N ILE A 123 13.28 -2.91 2.37
CA ILE A 123 12.60 -3.84 3.28
C ILE A 123 11.17 -4.21 2.87
N SER A 124 10.67 -3.71 1.75
CA SER A 124 9.32 -4.03 1.29
C SER A 124 9.28 -5.33 0.46
N HIS A 125 8.06 -5.75 0.10
CA HIS A 125 7.83 -6.87 -0.82
C HIS A 125 7.71 -6.41 -2.29
N GLY A 126 8.36 -5.28 -2.64
CA GLY A 126 8.41 -4.73 -4.00
C GLY A 126 7.66 -3.42 -4.19
N CYS A 127 6.55 -3.19 -3.48
CA CYS A 127 5.85 -1.91 -3.50
C CYS A 127 6.69 -0.79 -2.87
N VAL A 128 6.43 0.45 -3.26
CA VAL A 128 7.16 1.62 -2.78
C VAL A 128 6.35 2.35 -1.72
N ARG A 129 6.89 2.44 -0.48
CA ARG A 129 6.30 3.23 0.59
C ARG A 129 6.82 4.66 0.52
N LEU A 130 5.93 5.62 0.67
CA LEU A 130 6.24 7.05 0.55
C LEU A 130 6.29 7.72 1.92
N GLU A 131 7.29 8.57 2.12
CA GLU A 131 7.41 9.39 3.33
C GLU A 131 6.34 10.48 3.39
N LYS A 132 6.00 11.09 2.26
CA LYS A 132 5.07 12.24 2.18
C LYS A 132 3.92 11.98 1.18
N PRO A 133 3.12 10.91 1.37
CA PRO A 133 2.09 10.52 0.40
C PRO A 133 1.00 11.57 0.25
N PHE A 134 0.64 12.29 1.31
CA PHE A 134 -0.39 13.33 1.26
C PHE A 134 0.05 14.55 0.45
N GLN A 135 1.34 14.91 0.50
CA GLN A 135 1.88 15.98 -0.35
C GLN A 135 1.85 15.59 -1.83
N LEU A 136 2.20 14.32 -2.14
CA LEU A 136 2.08 13.80 -3.50
C LEU A 136 0.63 13.78 -3.96
N ALA A 137 -0.31 13.33 -3.13
CA ALA A 137 -1.73 13.34 -3.46
C ALA A 137 -2.22 14.77 -3.75
N ARG A 138 -1.84 15.74 -2.92
CA ARG A 138 -2.21 17.15 -3.12
C ARG A 138 -1.65 17.70 -4.44
N PHE A 139 -0.42 17.36 -4.78
CA PHE A 139 0.19 17.77 -6.06
C PHE A 139 -0.55 17.15 -7.26
N LEU A 140 -0.82 15.83 -7.22
CA LEU A 140 -1.47 15.11 -8.31
C LEU A 140 -2.94 15.47 -8.51
N LEU A 141 -3.60 15.94 -7.46
CA LEU A 141 -5.02 16.26 -7.46
C LEU A 141 -5.29 17.77 -7.44
N LYS A 142 -4.28 18.61 -7.72
CA LYS A 142 -4.38 20.08 -7.65
C LYS A 142 -5.49 20.70 -8.51
N GLU A 143 -5.88 20.00 -9.59
CA GLU A 143 -6.97 20.41 -10.49
C GLU A 143 -8.37 19.98 -9.98
N GLN A 144 -8.44 19.30 -8.84
CA GLN A 144 -9.72 18.93 -8.22
C GLN A 144 -10.33 20.14 -7.49
N SER A 145 -11.67 20.13 -7.35
CA SER A 145 -12.37 21.18 -6.62
C SER A 145 -11.99 21.21 -5.13
N PRO A 146 -12.08 22.37 -4.46
CA PRO A 146 -11.88 22.47 -3.02
C PRO A 146 -12.76 21.48 -2.24
N GLU A 147 -14.02 21.29 -2.66
CA GLU A 147 -14.94 20.32 -2.06
C GLU A 147 -14.39 18.88 -2.12
N MET A 148 -13.75 18.49 -3.22
CA MET A 148 -13.12 17.17 -3.34
C MET A 148 -11.95 17.02 -2.36
N PHE A 149 -11.14 18.07 -2.15
CA PHE A 149 -10.08 18.06 -1.15
C PHE A 149 -10.62 17.93 0.28
N GLU A 150 -11.73 18.59 0.59
CA GLU A 150 -12.39 18.43 1.89
C GLU A 150 -12.88 17.00 2.09
N LYS A 151 -13.50 16.38 1.08
CA LYS A 151 -13.91 14.97 1.12
C LYS A 151 -12.72 14.02 1.30
N ILE A 152 -11.61 14.25 0.60
CA ILE A 152 -10.40 13.45 0.75
C ILE A 152 -9.86 13.59 2.18
N ASN A 153 -9.74 14.80 2.69
CA ASN A 153 -9.24 15.07 4.03
C ASN A 153 -10.15 14.46 5.10
N TYR A 154 -11.46 14.60 4.95
CA TYR A 154 -12.43 13.93 5.82
C TYR A 154 -12.23 12.40 5.79
N SER A 155 -12.20 11.80 4.59
CA SER A 155 -12.06 10.35 4.42
C SER A 155 -10.78 9.80 5.04
N ILE A 156 -9.67 10.51 4.90
CA ILE A 156 -8.38 10.11 5.47
C ILE A 156 -8.45 10.04 7.00
N ASN A 157 -9.18 10.96 7.64
CA ASN A 157 -9.26 11.04 9.09
C ASN A 157 -10.40 10.20 9.67
N ALA A 158 -11.40 9.82 8.87
CA ALA A 158 -12.53 9.03 9.31
C ALA A 158 -12.12 7.60 9.70
N ASP A 159 -12.76 7.06 10.72
CA ASP A 159 -12.66 5.64 11.02
C ASP A 159 -13.64 4.85 10.13
N VAL A 160 -13.09 4.32 9.04
CA VAL A 160 -13.84 3.52 8.07
C VAL A 160 -13.88 2.04 8.40
N SER A 161 -13.26 1.61 9.49
CA SER A 161 -13.23 0.20 9.92
C SER A 161 -14.59 -0.35 10.30
N VAL A 162 -15.53 0.54 10.64
CA VAL A 162 -16.91 0.21 10.99
C VAL A 162 -17.79 -0.06 9.77
N LEU A 163 -17.35 0.35 8.56
CA LEU A 163 -18.15 0.23 7.36
C LEU A 163 -18.26 -1.23 6.87
N GLY A 164 -19.47 -1.61 6.47
CA GLY A 164 -19.75 -2.95 5.94
C GLY A 164 -19.80 -4.05 6.99
N LYS A 165 -19.74 -3.72 8.27
CA LYS A 165 -19.95 -4.63 9.39
C LYS A 165 -21.40 -4.62 9.82
N ASP A 166 -21.87 -5.76 10.33
CA ASP A 166 -23.17 -5.83 11.00
C ASP A 166 -23.13 -4.99 12.27
N ARG A 167 -24.11 -4.09 12.44
CA ARG A 167 -24.20 -3.20 13.59
C ARG A 167 -24.21 -3.97 14.91
N GLN A 168 -24.83 -5.14 14.94
CA GLN A 168 -24.92 -5.98 16.15
C GLN A 168 -23.55 -6.56 16.59
N LEU A 169 -22.58 -6.59 15.68
CA LEU A 169 -21.21 -7.08 15.92
C LEU A 169 -20.25 -5.95 16.30
N LEU A 170 -20.73 -4.70 16.30
CA LEU A 170 -19.94 -3.54 16.68
C LEU A 170 -20.04 -3.27 18.19
N THR A 171 -18.94 -2.86 18.79
CA THR A 171 -18.96 -2.32 20.17
C THR A 171 -19.78 -1.02 20.23
N GLU A 172 -20.23 -0.60 21.40
CA GLU A 172 -20.97 0.66 21.58
C GLU A 172 -20.20 1.85 21.00
N GLN A 173 -18.90 1.96 21.26
CA GLN A 173 -18.03 2.99 20.70
C GLN A 173 -17.97 2.94 19.17
N GLN A 174 -17.93 1.76 18.58
CA GLN A 174 -17.94 1.59 17.13
C GLN A 174 -19.30 1.94 16.51
N GLN A 175 -20.39 1.69 17.22
CA GLN A 175 -21.73 2.10 16.80
C GLN A 175 -21.86 3.63 16.79
N GLU A 176 -21.34 4.30 17.82
CA GLU A 176 -21.29 5.77 17.87
C GLU A 176 -20.49 6.35 16.69
N VAL A 177 -19.33 5.77 16.38
CA VAL A 177 -18.53 6.15 15.20
C VAL A 177 -19.35 5.96 13.91
N LEU A 178 -20.07 4.84 13.75
CA LEU A 178 -20.90 4.57 12.58
C LEU A 178 -22.03 5.60 12.42
N ASP A 179 -22.65 5.99 13.54
CA ASP A 179 -23.78 6.93 13.57
C ASP A 179 -23.36 8.37 13.28
N THR A 180 -22.16 8.75 13.74
CA THR A 180 -21.60 10.09 13.50
C THR A 180 -20.88 10.24 12.16
N LEU A 181 -20.61 9.12 11.45
CA LEU A 181 -19.88 9.11 10.21
C LEU A 181 -20.68 9.75 9.06
N ASN A 182 -20.17 10.86 8.51
CA ASN A 182 -20.80 11.51 7.36
C ASN A 182 -20.46 10.75 6.06
N LYS A 183 -21.32 9.83 5.67
CA LYS A 183 -21.14 8.98 4.48
C LYS A 183 -21.07 9.77 3.17
N LYS A 184 -21.68 10.98 3.10
CA LYS A 184 -21.66 11.84 1.90
C LYS A 184 -20.28 12.49 1.69
N MET A 185 -19.51 12.61 2.76
CA MET A 185 -18.13 13.12 2.72
C MET A 185 -17.11 12.04 2.41
N LEU A 186 -17.50 10.76 2.42
CA LEU A 186 -16.56 9.67 2.15
C LEU A 186 -16.26 9.55 0.66
N VAL A 187 -14.97 9.46 0.34
CA VAL A 187 -14.46 9.16 -0.99
C VAL A 187 -13.45 8.01 -0.90
N GLY A 188 -13.70 6.95 -1.66
CA GLY A 188 -12.81 5.77 -1.69
C GLY A 188 -11.74 5.86 -2.77
N GLN A 189 -11.98 6.63 -3.84
CA GLN A 189 -11.03 6.79 -4.94
C GLN A 189 -11.24 8.09 -5.70
N VAL A 190 -10.14 8.67 -6.19
CA VAL A 190 -10.13 9.88 -7.01
C VAL A 190 -9.26 9.66 -8.23
N ARG A 191 -9.77 9.98 -9.43
CA ARG A 191 -8.99 9.90 -10.66
C ARG A 191 -8.01 11.06 -10.77
N ILE A 192 -6.79 10.78 -11.23
CA ILE A 192 -5.78 11.79 -11.57
C ILE A 192 -6.02 12.21 -13.02
N LYS A 193 -6.22 13.51 -13.23
CA LYS A 193 -6.44 14.11 -14.56
C LYS A 193 -5.65 15.40 -14.69
N PRO A 194 -4.80 15.55 -15.75
CA PRO A 194 -4.35 14.48 -16.65
C PRO A 194 -3.58 13.39 -15.90
N GLN A 195 -3.46 12.19 -16.48
CA GLN A 195 -2.60 11.14 -15.94
C GLN A 195 -1.15 11.62 -15.94
N VAL A 196 -0.41 11.28 -14.88
CA VAL A 196 0.99 11.73 -14.71
C VAL A 196 1.94 10.57 -14.98
N PRO A 197 2.87 10.69 -15.94
CA PRO A 197 3.88 9.66 -16.19
C PRO A 197 4.67 9.34 -14.92
N ILE A 198 4.95 8.05 -14.70
CA ILE A 198 5.80 7.56 -13.62
C ILE A 198 6.90 6.68 -14.19
N PHE A 199 8.13 6.93 -13.74
CA PHE A 199 9.31 6.13 -14.03
C PHE A 199 9.84 5.59 -12.70
N VAL A 200 9.86 4.28 -12.55
CA VAL A 200 10.56 3.62 -11.44
C VAL A 200 11.91 3.20 -11.96
N LEU A 201 12.92 3.94 -11.54
CA LEU A 201 14.31 3.82 -12.00
C LEU A 201 15.21 3.47 -10.82
N TYR A 202 16.44 3.05 -11.12
CA TYR A 202 17.45 2.74 -10.12
C TYR A 202 18.73 3.48 -10.49
N TYR A 203 19.13 4.39 -9.63
CA TYR A 203 20.38 5.14 -9.74
C TYR A 203 21.10 5.13 -8.41
N THR A 204 22.39 4.87 -8.44
CA THR A 204 23.31 5.00 -7.30
C THR A 204 24.08 6.30 -7.32
N LEU A 205 24.02 7.00 -8.46
CA LEU A 205 24.58 8.32 -8.67
C LEU A 205 23.49 9.23 -9.25
N TYR A 206 23.21 10.35 -8.62
CA TYR A 206 22.16 11.27 -9.05
C TYR A 206 22.66 12.74 -8.99
N PRO A 207 22.41 13.56 -10.02
CA PRO A 207 22.79 14.96 -9.99
C PRO A 207 21.99 15.73 -8.93
N HIS A 208 22.64 16.62 -8.24
CA HIS A 208 22.05 17.40 -7.18
C HIS A 208 21.88 18.87 -7.63
N ASP A 209 20.83 19.55 -7.15
CA ASP A 209 20.41 20.89 -7.64
C ASP A 209 21.50 21.98 -7.51
N GLY A 210 22.46 21.84 -6.61
CA GLY A 210 23.59 22.77 -6.41
C GLY A 210 24.79 22.49 -7.28
N GLY A 211 24.71 21.56 -8.22
CA GLY A 211 25.86 21.03 -8.97
C GLY A 211 26.64 19.97 -8.17
N GLY A 212 27.14 18.94 -8.87
CA GLY A 212 27.77 17.77 -8.27
C GLY A 212 26.80 16.56 -8.27
N TRP A 213 27.15 15.54 -7.47
CA TRP A 213 26.51 14.24 -7.48
C TRP A 213 26.25 13.74 -6.07
N ASP A 214 25.02 13.28 -5.84
CA ASP A 214 24.66 12.48 -4.67
C ASP A 214 24.96 11.01 -4.96
N THR A 215 25.68 10.35 -4.05
CA THR A 215 26.01 8.92 -4.17
C THR A 215 25.14 8.12 -3.20
N PHE A 216 24.55 7.07 -3.68
CA PHE A 216 23.71 6.17 -2.91
C PHE A 216 24.27 4.75 -2.91
N ARG A 217 23.95 3.98 -1.88
CA ARG A 217 24.36 2.58 -1.78
C ARG A 217 23.70 1.76 -2.90
N ASP A 218 24.46 0.90 -3.56
CA ASP A 218 23.95 -0.10 -4.50
C ASP A 218 23.31 -1.27 -3.75
N VAL A 219 22.05 -1.07 -3.30
CA VAL A 219 21.31 -2.06 -2.51
C VAL A 219 20.94 -3.33 -3.30
N TYR A 220 20.95 -3.25 -4.64
CA TYR A 220 20.58 -4.38 -5.50
C TYR A 220 21.75 -5.04 -6.20
N GLY A 221 22.96 -4.48 -6.07
CA GLY A 221 24.16 -5.00 -6.68
C GLY A 221 24.17 -4.86 -8.20
N PHE A 222 23.56 -3.79 -8.76
CA PHE A 222 23.48 -3.59 -10.22
C PHE A 222 24.70 -2.89 -10.82
N ASP A 223 25.45 -2.13 -10.04
CA ASP A 223 26.56 -1.32 -10.54
C ASP A 223 27.70 -2.18 -11.09
N ALA A 224 28.12 -3.20 -10.36
CA ALA A 224 29.25 -4.04 -10.78
C ALA A 224 29.02 -4.76 -12.12
N PRO A 225 27.85 -5.42 -12.36
CA PRO A 225 27.56 -6.02 -13.68
C PRO A 225 27.44 -4.98 -14.81
N ILE A 226 26.93 -3.79 -14.50
CA ILE A 226 26.84 -2.70 -15.49
C ILE A 226 28.24 -2.23 -15.84
N TRP A 227 29.10 -1.98 -14.84
CA TRP A 227 30.46 -1.55 -15.03
C TRP A 227 31.28 -2.55 -15.84
N GLN A 228 31.18 -3.85 -15.54
CA GLN A 228 31.84 -4.89 -16.31
C GLN A 228 31.48 -4.88 -17.80
N ARG A 229 30.20 -4.59 -18.12
CA ARG A 229 29.76 -4.50 -19.53
C ARG A 229 30.27 -3.23 -20.21
N ILE A 230 30.26 -2.11 -19.54
CA ILE A 230 30.67 -0.82 -20.13
C ILE A 230 32.19 -0.79 -20.29
N SER A 231 32.95 -1.24 -19.29
CA SER A 231 34.44 -1.20 -19.34
C SER A 231 35.04 -2.07 -20.44
N SER A 232 34.28 -3.05 -20.97
CA SER A 232 34.72 -3.83 -22.11
C SER A 232 34.66 -3.08 -23.45
N PHE A 233 34.04 -1.89 -23.50
CA PHE A 233 33.96 -1.01 -24.68
C PHE A 233 34.84 0.24 -24.55
N MET A 234 35.51 0.42 -23.42
CA MET A 234 36.44 1.52 -23.16
C MET A 234 37.91 1.09 -23.42
#